data_a1a69c0c609d60d198008fd793f1bb53
#
_entry.id   a1a69c0c609d60d198008fd793f1bb53
#
_cell.length_a   1.000
_cell.length_b   1.000
_cell.length_c   1.000
_cell.angle_alpha   90.00
_cell.angle_beta   90.00
_cell.angle_gamma   90.00
#
_symmetry.space_group_name_H-M   'P 1'
#
loop_
_entity.id
_entity.type
_entity.pdbx_description
1 polymer ?
#
loop_
_entity_poly.entity_id
_entity_poly.type
_entity_poly.pdbx_seq_one_letter_code
_entity_poly.pdbx_strand_id
1 'polypeptide(L)'
;MFMEVWTMANEKKWQLDLGEYIRQGEPAQAEKSESWQIAIGLQQVDGLETSDYLLATAKDHIEGKIDIKEAQRRIVSYYEAADQRQYFENDTAEADIVSSRITELLGENTFQFSPVEFQNIHKRLLTGIIDHAGMWRTYNISKTEWVLDGKSVVYAPWQSIRDTLDYDFEKERFFSYDGLTLKETIRHLSSFTSGRSTHFVREIPARSPSSSSNI
;
A
#
# COMPACT_ATOMS: atom_id res chain seq x y z
N MET A 1 10.77 12.01 24.70
CA MET A 1 9.79 11.55 25.71
C MET A 1 8.34 11.87 25.34
N PHE A 2 7.99 13.10 24.86
CA PHE A 2 6.61 13.41 24.42
C PHE A 2 6.19 12.77 23.08
N MET A 3 7.12 12.57 22.16
CA MET A 3 6.83 11.99 20.84
C MET A 3 6.57 10.48 20.88
N GLU A 4 7.25 9.73 21.75
CA GLU A 4 7.04 8.28 21.92
C GLU A 4 5.70 7.94 22.55
N VAL A 5 5.20 8.77 23.47
CA VAL A 5 3.89 8.57 24.12
C VAL A 5 2.74 8.83 23.14
N TRP A 6 2.92 9.77 22.20
CA TRP A 6 1.90 10.10 21.18
C TRP A 6 1.80 9.01 20.11
N THR A 7 2.93 8.46 19.68
CA THR A 7 2.98 7.34 18.71
C THR A 7 2.32 6.09 19.28
N MET A 8 2.63 5.72 20.53
CA MET A 8 2.03 4.54 21.18
C MET A 8 0.54 4.69 21.48
N ALA A 9 0.05 5.91 21.75
CA ALA A 9 -1.38 6.14 21.98
C ALA A 9 -2.20 6.05 20.68
N ASN A 10 -1.61 6.44 19.54
CA ASN A 10 -2.27 6.38 18.25
C ASN A 10 -2.25 4.96 17.66
N GLU A 11 -1.14 4.21 17.81
CA GLU A 11 -1.04 2.80 17.43
C GLU A 11 -2.05 1.91 18.15
N LYS A 12 -2.37 2.21 19.41
CA LYS A 12 -3.36 1.45 20.17
C LYS A 12 -4.82 1.68 19.74
N LYS A 13 -5.14 2.84 19.18
CA LYS A 13 -6.54 3.21 18.91
C LYS A 13 -7.16 2.37 17.78
N TRP A 14 -6.48 2.25 16.65
CA TRP A 14 -7.02 1.48 15.51
C TRP A 14 -6.84 -0.05 15.69
N GLN A 15 -5.76 -0.50 16.33
CA GLN A 15 -5.57 -1.92 16.66
C GLN A 15 -6.65 -2.46 17.60
N LEU A 16 -7.14 -1.63 18.52
CA LEU A 16 -8.19 -2.02 19.44
C LEU A 16 -9.55 -2.18 18.75
N ASP A 17 -9.92 -1.27 17.83
CA ASP A 17 -11.22 -1.29 17.18
C ASP A 17 -11.40 -2.44 16.18
N LEU A 18 -10.37 -2.74 15.37
CA LEU A 18 -10.44 -3.85 14.41
C LEU A 18 -10.01 -5.19 15.00
N GLY A 19 -9.09 -5.20 15.95
CA GLY A 19 -8.63 -6.41 16.64
C GLY A 19 -9.71 -7.09 17.50
N GLU A 20 -10.74 -6.36 17.92
CA GLU A 20 -11.89 -6.94 18.62
C GLU A 20 -12.68 -7.88 17.70
N TYR A 21 -12.87 -7.51 16.42
CA TYR A 21 -13.57 -8.34 15.43
C TYR A 21 -12.80 -9.64 15.12
N ILE A 22 -11.47 -9.61 15.10
CA ILE A 22 -10.65 -10.81 14.92
C ILE A 22 -10.84 -11.78 16.09
N ARG A 23 -10.99 -11.27 17.33
CA ARG A 23 -11.12 -12.10 18.52
C ARG A 23 -12.53 -12.64 18.77
N GLN A 24 -13.56 -11.93 18.35
CA GLN A 24 -14.95 -12.23 18.70
C GLN A 24 -15.85 -12.47 17.48
N GLY A 25 -15.36 -12.15 16.26
CA GLY A 25 -16.14 -12.21 15.04
C GLY A 25 -16.35 -13.61 14.49
N GLU A 26 -17.40 -13.74 13.69
CA GLU A 26 -17.56 -14.86 12.77
C GLU A 26 -16.36 -14.91 11.80
N PRO A 27 -15.99 -16.10 11.22
CA PRO A 27 -14.84 -16.23 10.33
C PRO A 27 -14.78 -15.17 9.23
N ALA A 28 -15.91 -14.88 8.58
CA ALA A 28 -15.98 -13.87 7.53
C ALA A 28 -15.70 -12.43 8.04
N GLN A 29 -16.08 -12.11 9.28
CA GLN A 29 -15.76 -10.82 9.90
C GLN A 29 -14.28 -10.75 10.29
N ALA A 30 -13.72 -11.83 10.78
CA ALA A 30 -12.31 -11.92 11.13
C ALA A 30 -11.42 -11.71 9.88
N GLU A 31 -11.74 -12.37 8.77
CA GLU A 31 -11.01 -12.23 7.50
C GLU A 31 -11.08 -10.79 6.96
N LYS A 32 -12.26 -10.17 6.97
CA LYS A 32 -12.42 -8.77 6.58
C LYS A 32 -11.63 -7.83 7.47
N SER A 33 -11.68 -8.06 8.79
CA SER A 33 -10.96 -7.25 9.76
C SER A 33 -9.45 -7.36 9.58
N GLU A 34 -8.93 -8.57 9.33
CA GLU A 34 -7.52 -8.79 9.03
C GLU A 34 -7.10 -8.07 7.74
N SER A 35 -7.90 -8.17 6.68
CA SER A 35 -7.62 -7.49 5.41
C SER A 35 -7.54 -5.97 5.58
N TRP A 36 -8.46 -5.37 6.34
CA TRP A 36 -8.40 -3.94 6.65
C TRP A 36 -7.19 -3.56 7.50
N GLN A 37 -6.83 -4.39 8.50
CA GLN A 37 -5.63 -4.14 9.31
C GLN A 37 -4.35 -4.17 8.48
N ILE A 38 -4.22 -5.15 7.60
CA ILE A 38 -3.09 -5.24 6.67
C ILE A 38 -3.05 -4.00 5.77
N ALA A 39 -4.17 -3.64 5.17
CA ALA A 39 -4.26 -2.52 4.25
C ALA A 39 -3.87 -1.18 4.91
N ILE A 40 -4.42 -0.90 6.09
CA ILE A 40 -4.10 0.30 6.87
C ILE A 40 -2.64 0.29 7.34
N GLY A 41 -2.17 -0.86 7.83
CA GLY A 41 -0.79 -1.03 8.27
C GLY A 41 0.23 -0.77 7.16
N LEU A 42 -0.06 -1.16 5.91
CA LEU A 42 0.79 -0.87 4.77
C LEU A 42 0.89 0.64 4.49
N GLN A 43 -0.20 1.41 4.63
CA GLN A 43 -0.14 2.87 4.49
C GLN A 43 0.76 3.51 5.55
N GLN A 44 0.67 3.02 6.79
CA GLN A 44 1.52 3.52 7.88
C GLN A 44 3.02 3.26 7.66
N VAL A 45 3.38 2.13 7.03
CA VAL A 45 4.78 1.86 6.65
C VAL A 45 5.31 2.92 5.68
N ASP A 46 4.44 3.42 4.79
CA ASP A 46 4.78 4.52 3.86
C ASP A 46 4.65 5.92 4.51
N GLY A 47 4.32 5.99 5.80
CA GLY A 47 4.17 7.22 6.56
C GLY A 47 2.87 7.95 6.28
N LEU A 48 1.86 7.26 5.74
CA LEU A 48 0.54 7.78 5.46
C LEU A 48 -0.42 7.45 6.63
N GLU A 49 -1.36 8.36 6.90
CA GLU A 49 -2.37 8.18 7.93
C GLU A 49 -3.77 8.10 7.30
N THR A 50 -4.56 7.15 7.77
CA THR A 50 -5.95 6.98 7.34
C THR A 50 -6.91 7.81 8.19
N SER A 51 -8.05 8.21 7.61
CA SER A 51 -9.06 9.02 8.28
C SER A 51 -9.96 8.21 9.24
N ASP A 52 -10.58 8.91 10.19
CA ASP A 52 -11.67 8.33 11.01
C ASP A 52 -12.87 7.91 10.15
N TYR A 53 -13.08 8.56 9.00
CA TYR A 53 -14.13 8.17 8.05
C TYR A 53 -13.88 6.80 7.43
N LEU A 54 -12.63 6.52 7.05
CA LEU A 54 -12.24 5.18 6.60
C LEU A 54 -12.51 4.13 7.66
N LEU A 55 -12.11 4.39 8.91
CA LEU A 55 -12.30 3.44 10.01
C LEU A 55 -13.77 3.13 10.25
N ALA A 56 -14.65 4.14 10.21
CA ALA A 56 -16.08 3.95 10.31
C ALA A 56 -16.64 3.13 9.14
N THR A 57 -16.20 3.41 7.92
CA THR A 57 -16.61 2.70 6.70
C THR A 57 -16.12 1.24 6.71
N ALA A 58 -14.89 1.01 7.15
CA ALA A 58 -14.34 -0.33 7.33
C ALA A 58 -15.16 -1.15 8.32
N LYS A 59 -15.54 -0.54 9.42
CA LYS A 59 -16.42 -1.17 10.43
C LYS A 59 -17.76 -1.59 9.83
N ASP A 60 -18.42 -0.73 9.07
CA ASP A 60 -19.69 -1.07 8.38
C ASP A 60 -19.50 -2.24 7.40
N HIS A 61 -18.37 -2.32 6.71
CA HIS A 61 -18.06 -3.45 5.82
C HIS A 61 -17.80 -4.75 6.60
N ILE A 62 -17.05 -4.69 7.71
CA ILE A 62 -16.77 -5.84 8.57
C ILE A 62 -18.07 -6.39 9.15
N GLU A 63 -18.95 -5.54 9.63
CA GLU A 63 -20.25 -5.90 10.18
C GLU A 63 -21.26 -6.36 9.11
N GLY A 64 -20.90 -6.33 7.83
CA GLY A 64 -21.76 -6.79 6.73
C GLY A 64 -22.90 -5.83 6.36
N LYS A 65 -22.88 -4.59 6.86
CA LYS A 65 -23.88 -3.56 6.50
C LYS A 65 -23.72 -3.08 5.06
N ILE A 66 -22.50 -3.11 4.55
CA ILE A 66 -22.15 -2.73 3.19
C ILE A 66 -21.16 -3.75 2.62
N ASP A 67 -21.10 -3.85 1.29
CA ASP A 67 -20.05 -4.59 0.60
C ASP A 67 -18.82 -3.72 0.34
N ILE A 68 -17.72 -4.34 -0.14
CA ILE A 68 -16.46 -3.62 -0.40
C ILE A 68 -16.62 -2.56 -1.52
N LYS A 69 -17.48 -2.79 -2.49
CA LYS A 69 -17.73 -1.83 -3.57
C LYS A 69 -18.47 -0.60 -3.08
N GLU A 70 -19.43 -0.79 -2.17
CA GLU A 70 -20.08 0.33 -1.50
C GLU A 70 -19.13 1.09 -0.60
N ALA A 71 -18.25 0.40 0.14
CA ALA A 71 -17.23 1.04 0.95
C ALA A 71 -16.32 1.94 0.09
N GLN A 72 -15.83 1.42 -1.03
CA GLN A 72 -15.01 2.19 -1.99
C GLN A 72 -15.76 3.42 -2.54
N ARG A 73 -17.03 3.26 -2.93
CA ARG A 73 -17.85 4.37 -3.42
C ARG A 73 -18.01 5.46 -2.37
N ARG A 74 -18.28 5.09 -1.12
CA ARG A 74 -18.42 6.04 0.01
C ARG A 74 -17.14 6.82 0.25
N ILE A 75 -15.99 6.14 0.26
CA ILE A 75 -14.68 6.76 0.45
C ILE A 75 -14.40 7.76 -0.67
N VAL A 76 -14.56 7.37 -1.93
CA VAL A 76 -14.34 8.26 -3.07
C VAL A 76 -15.28 9.46 -3.01
N SER A 77 -16.59 9.23 -2.80
CA SER A 77 -17.58 10.31 -2.71
C SER A 77 -17.33 11.27 -1.55
N TYR A 78 -16.79 10.80 -0.44
CA TYR A 78 -16.40 11.65 0.70
C TYR A 78 -15.36 12.68 0.29
N TYR A 79 -14.35 12.26 -0.47
CA TYR A 79 -13.30 13.16 -0.96
C TYR A 79 -13.74 14.01 -2.17
N GLU A 80 -14.65 13.53 -3.00
CA GLU A 80 -15.24 14.31 -4.10
C GLU A 80 -16.16 15.43 -3.60
N ALA A 81 -16.87 15.22 -2.51
CA ALA A 81 -17.79 16.21 -1.93
C ALA A 81 -17.08 17.33 -1.15
N ALA A 82 -15.91 17.06 -0.61
CA ALA A 82 -15.07 18.06 0.01
C ALA A 82 -14.32 18.79 -1.09
N ASP A 83 -14.33 20.15 -1.09
CA ASP A 83 -13.79 21.01 -2.15
C ASP A 83 -12.44 20.53 -2.70
N GLN A 84 -12.47 20.00 -3.92
CA GLN A 84 -11.66 18.92 -4.48
C GLN A 84 -10.14 19.16 -4.55
N ARG A 85 -9.69 20.40 -4.50
CA ARG A 85 -8.27 20.72 -4.73
C ARG A 85 -7.40 20.56 -3.49
N GLN A 86 -7.98 20.67 -2.31
CA GLN A 86 -7.22 20.64 -1.05
C GLN A 86 -7.02 19.21 -0.52
N TYR A 87 -7.82 18.24 -0.96
CA TYR A 87 -7.79 16.88 -0.44
C TYR A 87 -6.97 15.89 -1.28
N PHE A 88 -6.81 16.11 -2.59
CA PHE A 88 -5.88 15.31 -3.41
C PHE A 88 -4.40 15.66 -3.17
N GLU A 89 -4.13 16.81 -2.55
CA GLU A 89 -2.82 17.13 -1.99
C GLU A 89 -2.61 16.50 -0.59
N ASN A 90 -3.62 15.78 -0.08
CA ASN A 90 -3.60 15.24 1.26
C ASN A 90 -3.32 13.72 1.18
N ASP A 91 -2.16 13.33 1.69
CA ASP A 91 -1.70 11.94 1.84
C ASP A 91 -2.79 11.00 2.44
N THR A 92 -3.75 11.55 3.22
CA THR A 92 -4.87 10.81 3.83
C THR A 92 -5.89 10.30 2.81
N ALA A 93 -6.19 11.07 1.75
CA ALA A 93 -7.12 10.62 0.72
C ALA A 93 -6.53 9.43 -0.07
N GLU A 94 -5.24 9.50 -0.39
CA GLU A 94 -4.52 8.39 -1.00
C GLU A 94 -4.58 7.17 -0.08
N ALA A 95 -4.23 7.33 1.20
CA ALA A 95 -4.22 6.23 2.18
C ALA A 95 -5.59 5.54 2.28
N ASP A 96 -6.67 6.30 2.33
CA ASP A 96 -8.02 5.76 2.44
C ASP A 96 -8.45 4.99 1.18
N ILE A 97 -8.25 5.59 0.02
CA ILE A 97 -8.62 4.97 -1.26
C ILE A 97 -7.80 3.69 -1.49
N VAL A 98 -6.48 3.75 -1.28
CA VAL A 98 -5.58 2.61 -1.48
C VAL A 98 -5.88 1.50 -0.47
N SER A 99 -6.14 1.82 0.82
CA SER A 99 -6.50 0.82 1.82
C SER A 99 -7.75 0.04 1.42
N SER A 100 -8.78 0.72 0.91
CA SER A 100 -10.01 0.04 0.46
C SER A 100 -9.77 -0.91 -0.72
N ARG A 101 -8.88 -0.55 -1.64
CA ARG A 101 -8.50 -1.35 -2.80
C ARG A 101 -7.61 -2.53 -2.42
N ILE A 102 -6.70 -2.36 -1.47
CA ILE A 102 -5.90 -3.46 -0.91
C ILE A 102 -6.81 -4.47 -0.22
N THR A 103 -7.78 -3.99 0.58
CA THR A 103 -8.75 -4.87 1.24
C THR A 103 -9.54 -5.70 0.24
N GLU A 104 -9.95 -5.13 -0.89
CA GLU A 104 -10.60 -5.88 -1.97
C GLU A 104 -9.67 -6.93 -2.57
N LEU A 105 -8.44 -6.55 -2.90
CA LEU A 105 -7.45 -7.48 -3.48
C LEU A 105 -7.15 -8.66 -2.56
N LEU A 106 -7.05 -8.43 -1.25
CA LEU A 106 -6.81 -9.48 -0.26
C LEU A 106 -8.00 -10.44 -0.12
N GLY A 107 -9.22 -9.98 -0.42
CA GLY A 107 -10.42 -10.81 -0.44
C GLY A 107 -10.61 -11.63 -1.73
N GLU A 108 -9.78 -11.42 -2.75
CA GLU A 108 -9.86 -12.15 -4.02
C GLU A 108 -9.02 -13.44 -4.00
N ASN A 109 -9.60 -14.54 -4.47
CA ASN A 109 -8.91 -15.83 -4.59
C ASN A 109 -8.34 -16.08 -6.00
N THR A 110 -8.12 -15.00 -6.79
CA THR A 110 -7.76 -15.10 -8.22
C THR A 110 -6.35 -14.64 -8.52
N PHE A 111 -5.52 -14.48 -7.50
CA PHE A 111 -4.13 -14.02 -7.66
C PHE A 111 -3.33 -14.95 -8.57
N GLN A 112 -2.68 -14.40 -9.58
CA GLN A 112 -1.75 -15.10 -10.47
C GLN A 112 -0.35 -14.48 -10.36
N PHE A 113 0.63 -15.28 -10.01
CA PHE A 113 2.01 -14.82 -9.91
C PHE A 113 2.61 -14.57 -11.30
N SER A 114 2.50 -13.35 -11.81
CA SER A 114 2.98 -12.95 -13.14
C SER A 114 3.32 -11.45 -13.21
N PRO A 115 4.19 -11.03 -14.17
CA PRO A 115 4.46 -9.60 -14.40
C PRO A 115 3.20 -8.81 -14.77
N VAL A 116 2.27 -9.44 -15.48
CA VAL A 116 0.98 -8.81 -15.86
C VAL A 116 0.12 -8.55 -14.65
N GLU A 117 0.03 -9.51 -13.73
CA GLU A 117 -0.72 -9.32 -12.49
C GLU A 117 -0.08 -8.26 -11.60
N PHE A 118 1.25 -8.22 -11.51
CA PHE A 118 1.97 -7.18 -10.80
C PHE A 118 1.62 -5.77 -11.36
N GLN A 119 1.58 -5.63 -12.68
CA GLN A 119 1.15 -4.40 -13.34
C GLN A 119 -0.33 -4.07 -13.07
N ASN A 120 -1.21 -5.07 -13.09
CA ASN A 120 -2.63 -4.91 -12.80
C ASN A 120 -2.87 -4.45 -11.36
N ILE A 121 -2.15 -5.02 -10.39
CA ILE A 121 -2.23 -4.60 -8.99
C ILE A 121 -1.85 -3.12 -8.86
N HIS A 122 -0.72 -2.70 -9.43
CA HIS A 122 -0.31 -1.29 -9.42
C HIS A 122 -1.38 -0.38 -10.07
N LYS A 123 -1.95 -0.81 -11.20
CA LYS A 123 -3.02 -0.08 -11.87
C LYS A 123 -4.26 0.02 -10.98
N ARG A 124 -4.71 -1.09 -10.41
CA ARG A 124 -5.92 -1.12 -9.56
C ARG A 124 -5.77 -0.26 -8.31
N LEU A 125 -4.61 -0.30 -7.68
CA LEU A 125 -4.35 0.48 -6.46
C LEU A 125 -4.35 1.98 -6.73
N LEU A 126 -3.76 2.43 -7.85
CA LEU A 126 -3.40 3.83 -8.07
C LEU A 126 -4.21 4.55 -9.15
N THR A 127 -5.16 3.87 -9.84
CA THR A 127 -6.04 4.53 -10.82
C THR A 127 -6.82 5.66 -10.17
N GLY A 128 -6.74 6.86 -10.78
CA GLY A 128 -7.38 8.08 -10.27
C GLY A 128 -6.62 8.78 -9.14
N ILE A 129 -5.49 8.23 -8.70
CA ILE A 129 -4.56 8.85 -7.75
C ILE A 129 -3.37 9.41 -8.51
N ILE A 130 -2.80 8.62 -9.44
CA ILE A 130 -1.71 9.05 -10.31
C ILE A 130 -2.06 8.80 -11.78
N ASP A 131 -1.60 9.67 -12.68
CA ASP A 131 -1.94 9.60 -14.11
C ASP A 131 -1.37 8.37 -14.83
N HIS A 132 -0.30 7.80 -14.33
CA HIS A 132 0.43 6.68 -14.94
C HIS A 132 0.27 5.36 -14.18
N ALA A 133 -0.87 5.19 -13.49
CA ALA A 133 -1.18 3.95 -12.78
C ALA A 133 -1.08 2.71 -13.69
N GLY A 134 -0.25 1.74 -13.31
CA GLY A 134 0.00 0.52 -14.09
C GLY A 134 0.93 0.71 -15.30
N MET A 135 1.59 1.85 -15.45
CA MET A 135 2.52 2.09 -16.55
C MET A 135 3.97 1.85 -16.09
N TRP A 136 4.71 1.09 -16.89
CA TRP A 136 6.14 0.97 -16.70
C TRP A 136 6.83 2.30 -17.01
N ARG A 137 7.84 2.64 -16.21
CA ARG A 137 8.64 3.84 -16.52
C ARG A 137 9.35 3.69 -17.86
N THR A 138 9.50 4.80 -18.56
CA THR A 138 10.17 4.91 -19.87
C THR A 138 11.44 5.74 -19.81
N TYR A 139 11.99 5.95 -18.61
CA TYR A 139 13.22 6.70 -18.36
C TYR A 139 14.02 6.05 -17.22
N ASN A 140 15.32 6.32 -17.21
CA ASN A 140 16.18 5.86 -16.13
C ASN A 140 16.01 6.72 -14.89
N ILE A 141 16.01 6.09 -13.73
CA ILE A 141 15.97 6.76 -12.43
C ILE A 141 17.28 6.53 -11.69
N SER A 142 17.66 7.54 -10.93
CA SER A 142 18.70 7.46 -9.92
C SER A 142 18.16 8.05 -8.65
N LYS A 143 18.37 7.40 -7.53
CA LYS A 143 17.92 7.88 -6.23
C LYS A 143 19.08 7.80 -5.26
N THR A 144 19.40 8.94 -4.66
CA THR A 144 20.37 8.99 -3.58
C THR A 144 19.64 8.71 -2.28
N GLU A 145 19.92 7.57 -1.66
CA GLU A 145 19.31 7.18 -0.41
C GLU A 145 20.19 7.61 0.76
N TRP A 146 19.59 8.33 1.71
CA TRP A 146 20.29 8.73 2.93
C TRP A 146 20.72 7.52 3.78
N VAL A 147 19.97 6.41 3.73
CA VAL A 147 20.25 5.15 4.43
C VAL A 147 21.52 4.48 3.91
N LEU A 148 21.96 4.82 2.70
CA LEU A 148 23.15 4.27 2.04
C LEU A 148 24.35 5.23 2.10
N ASP A 149 24.43 6.11 3.08
CA ASP A 149 25.51 7.11 3.20
C ASP A 149 25.71 7.95 1.93
N GLY A 150 24.62 8.30 1.25
CA GLY A 150 24.67 9.09 0.02
C GLY A 150 25.05 8.30 -1.24
N LYS A 151 25.18 6.97 -1.16
CA LYS A 151 25.38 6.14 -2.36
C LYS A 151 24.06 6.03 -3.13
N SER A 152 24.17 6.12 -4.44
CA SER A 152 23.01 5.95 -5.33
C SER A 152 22.63 4.48 -5.46
N VAL A 153 21.35 4.18 -5.42
CA VAL A 153 20.85 2.86 -5.84
C VAL A 153 20.92 2.80 -7.36
N VAL A 154 21.54 1.75 -7.87
CA VAL A 154 21.59 1.49 -9.31
C VAL A 154 20.34 0.71 -9.68
N TYR A 155 19.45 1.36 -10.42
CA TYR A 155 18.25 0.74 -10.94
C TYR A 155 18.49 0.15 -12.33
N ALA A 156 17.75 -0.92 -12.66
CA ALA A 156 17.79 -1.48 -14.00
C ALA A 156 17.44 -0.39 -15.04
N PRO A 157 18.13 -0.36 -16.22
CA PRO A 157 17.74 0.50 -17.32
C PRO A 157 16.28 0.26 -17.69
N TRP A 158 15.53 1.32 -18.03
CA TRP A 158 14.10 1.18 -18.34
C TRP A 158 13.83 0.23 -19.51
N GLN A 159 14.74 0.15 -20.47
CA GLN A 159 14.63 -0.73 -21.64
C GLN A 159 14.66 -2.22 -21.27
N SER A 160 15.32 -2.57 -20.16
CA SER A 160 15.44 -3.96 -19.69
C SER A 160 14.43 -4.37 -18.63
N ILE A 161 13.51 -3.48 -18.23
CA ILE A 161 12.52 -3.76 -17.17
C ILE A 161 11.71 -5.02 -17.50
N ARG A 162 11.17 -5.10 -18.71
CA ARG A 162 10.32 -6.23 -19.11
C ARG A 162 11.08 -7.55 -19.06
N ASP A 163 12.24 -7.59 -19.70
CA ASP A 163 13.07 -8.81 -19.75
C ASP A 163 13.52 -9.23 -18.35
N THR A 164 13.86 -8.25 -17.50
CA THR A 164 14.23 -8.51 -16.10
C THR A 164 13.08 -9.09 -15.32
N LEU A 165 11.88 -8.53 -15.46
CA LEU A 165 10.67 -9.05 -14.78
C LEU A 165 10.33 -10.45 -15.27
N ASP A 166 10.30 -10.68 -16.58
CA ASP A 166 9.99 -11.99 -17.15
C ASP A 166 10.97 -13.05 -16.62
N TYR A 167 12.27 -12.75 -16.62
CA TYR A 167 13.30 -13.63 -16.08
C TYR A 167 13.12 -13.91 -14.58
N ASP A 168 12.86 -12.89 -13.80
CA ASP A 168 12.73 -13.02 -12.35
C ASP A 168 11.47 -13.79 -11.96
N PHE A 169 10.33 -13.51 -12.63
CA PHE A 169 9.10 -14.25 -12.40
C PHE A 169 9.17 -15.69 -12.88
N GLU A 170 9.91 -15.96 -13.96
CA GLU A 170 10.18 -17.33 -14.43
C GLU A 170 11.01 -18.10 -13.39
N LYS A 171 12.08 -17.49 -12.88
CA LYS A 171 12.88 -18.11 -11.80
C LYS A 171 12.06 -18.39 -10.56
N GLU A 172 11.23 -17.45 -10.14
CA GLU A 172 10.40 -17.58 -8.95
C GLU A 172 9.35 -18.70 -9.11
N ARG A 173 8.83 -18.90 -10.31
CA ARG A 173 7.88 -19.98 -10.60
C ARG A 173 8.46 -21.37 -10.31
N PHE A 174 9.76 -21.54 -10.48
CA PHE A 174 10.48 -22.79 -10.21
C PHE A 174 11.13 -22.86 -8.85
N PHE A 175 11.00 -21.80 -8.04
CA PHE A 175 11.53 -21.78 -6.69
C PHE A 175 10.66 -22.63 -5.76
N SER A 176 11.29 -23.53 -4.99
CA SER A 176 10.57 -24.31 -3.98
C SER A 176 10.63 -23.64 -2.62
N TYR A 177 9.46 -23.46 -2.03
CA TYR A 177 9.32 -22.99 -0.65
C TYR A 177 9.33 -24.12 0.37
N ASP A 178 9.40 -25.38 -0.08
CA ASP A 178 9.38 -26.55 0.77
C ASP A 178 10.57 -26.55 1.74
N GLY A 179 10.27 -26.74 3.01
CA GLY A 179 11.29 -26.77 4.07
C GLY A 179 11.82 -25.42 4.53
N LEU A 180 11.38 -24.32 3.95
CA LEU A 180 11.73 -22.98 4.41
C LEU A 180 10.96 -22.60 5.68
N THR A 181 11.63 -21.96 6.61
CA THR A 181 10.99 -21.28 7.73
C THR A 181 10.28 -20.01 7.24
N LEU A 182 9.28 -19.53 8.00
CA LEU A 182 8.61 -18.26 7.70
C LEU A 182 9.60 -17.10 7.50
N LYS A 183 10.64 -17.05 8.32
CA LYS A 183 11.69 -16.00 8.23
C LYS A 183 12.48 -16.09 6.93
N GLU A 184 12.78 -17.28 6.46
CA GLU A 184 13.49 -17.49 5.18
C GLU A 184 12.58 -17.16 4.01
N THR A 185 11.31 -17.56 4.05
CA THR A 185 10.30 -17.19 3.06
C THR A 185 10.13 -15.68 2.95
N ILE A 186 9.96 -14.98 4.08
CA ILE A 186 9.87 -13.52 4.10
C ILE A 186 11.13 -12.87 3.53
N ARG A 187 12.32 -13.35 3.90
CA ARG A 187 13.59 -12.82 3.38
C ARG A 187 13.68 -13.01 1.87
N HIS A 188 13.32 -14.17 1.37
CA HIS A 188 13.33 -14.46 -0.07
C HIS A 188 12.37 -13.54 -0.83
N LEU A 189 11.12 -13.45 -0.40
CA LEU A 189 10.10 -12.56 -0.99
C LEU A 189 10.50 -11.08 -0.90
N SER A 190 11.09 -10.64 0.20
CA SER A 190 11.60 -9.27 0.33
C SER A 190 12.70 -8.98 -0.69
N SER A 191 13.61 -9.93 -0.91
CA SER A 191 14.67 -9.80 -1.93
C SER A 191 14.09 -9.79 -3.34
N PHE A 192 13.05 -10.61 -3.57
CA PHE A 192 12.33 -10.64 -4.84
C PHE A 192 11.63 -9.31 -5.13
N THR A 193 10.98 -8.68 -4.16
CA THR A 193 10.21 -7.45 -4.35
C THR A 193 11.05 -6.18 -4.31
N SER A 194 12.14 -6.14 -3.53
CA SER A 194 12.93 -4.93 -3.29
C SER A 194 13.55 -4.29 -4.55
N GLY A 195 13.90 -5.09 -5.55
CA GLY A 195 14.40 -4.59 -6.83
C GLY A 195 13.33 -4.14 -7.81
N ARG A 196 12.05 -4.39 -7.55
CA ARG A 196 10.95 -4.28 -8.52
C ARG A 196 9.99 -3.12 -8.28
N SER A 197 9.88 -2.63 -7.07
CA SER A 197 9.04 -1.46 -6.74
C SER A 197 9.43 -0.21 -7.55
N THR A 198 10.64 -0.18 -8.08
CA THR A 198 11.20 0.92 -8.89
C THR A 198 10.94 0.80 -10.38
N HIS A 199 10.24 -0.23 -10.83
CA HIS A 199 9.93 -0.41 -12.25
C HIS A 199 8.78 0.46 -12.73
N PHE A 200 7.89 0.86 -11.82
CA PHE A 200 6.79 1.78 -12.12
C PHE A 200 7.23 3.24 -12.12
N VAL A 201 6.48 4.06 -12.83
CA VAL A 201 6.58 5.51 -12.71
C VAL A 201 6.06 5.88 -11.32
N ARG A 202 6.93 6.41 -10.48
CA ARG A 202 6.55 7.02 -9.22
C ARG A 202 6.95 8.48 -9.28
N GLU A 203 6.00 9.37 -9.45
CA GLU A 203 6.21 10.76 -9.08
C GLU A 203 6.15 10.85 -7.56
N ILE A 204 7.30 11.03 -6.95
CA ILE A 204 7.36 11.50 -5.57
C ILE A 204 7.08 12.99 -5.67
N PRO A 205 5.95 13.51 -5.17
CA PRO A 205 5.77 14.95 -5.08
C PRO A 205 6.97 15.48 -4.29
N ALA A 206 7.68 16.46 -4.86
CA ALA A 206 8.72 17.15 -4.15
C ALA A 206 8.08 17.72 -2.88
N ARG A 207 8.35 17.14 -1.72
CA ARG A 207 7.97 17.73 -0.44
C ARG A 207 8.56 19.11 -0.42
N SER A 208 7.72 20.13 -0.53
CA SER A 208 8.10 21.49 -0.24
C SER A 208 8.67 21.49 1.18
N PRO A 209 9.91 21.98 1.40
CA PRO A 209 10.41 22.10 2.76
C PRO A 209 9.42 22.98 3.51
N SER A 210 8.80 22.42 4.55
CA SER A 210 7.99 23.21 5.47
C SER A 210 8.84 24.38 5.92
N SER A 211 8.45 25.58 5.53
CA SER A 211 9.07 26.81 6.01
C SER A 211 8.85 26.88 7.51
N SER A 212 9.85 26.43 8.25
CA SER A 212 9.98 26.75 9.66
C SER A 212 10.24 28.25 9.71
N SER A 213 9.17 29.03 9.77
CA SER A 213 9.27 30.44 10.16
C SER A 213 9.57 30.48 11.65
N ASN A 214 10.83 30.71 11.94
CA ASN A 214 11.24 31.29 13.23
C ASN A 214 10.45 32.59 13.49
N ILE A 215 9.73 32.63 14.54
CA ILE A 215 9.57 33.81 15.41
C ILE A 215 9.53 33.30 16.84
#